data_84845c6b512cacbaaba7c27cae0a912a
#
_entry.id   84845c6b512cacbaaba7c27cae0a912a
#
_cell.length_a   1.000
_cell.length_b   1.000
_cell.length_c   1.000
_cell.angle_alpha   90.00
_cell.angle_beta   90.00
_cell.angle_gamma   90.00
#
_symmetry.space_group_name_H-M   'P 1'
#
loop_
_entity.id
_entity.type
_entity.pdbx_description
1 polymer ?
#
loop_
_entity_poly.entity_id
_entity_poly.type
_entity_poly.pdbx_seq_one_letter_code
_entity_poly.pdbx_strand_id
1 'polypeptide(L)'
;SAVSRGLGDVYKRQDLMLREYDNIRIVEECEEITVGGLPILFIPWINSENDAKTYQMIKDSKCKVAMGHLELNGFVATHGHVMDVGADFECYNKFTHVFSGHYHTRSNNGSIYYLGNPYEMFWNDVNDKRGFHIYDTDTLKLKTINNPYAMFKIIDYANTPRQMTNFEQYRDKIVKVVVREKDDDKSYDMFMQSLSKVNPYDIKVVELSLIHI
;
A
#
# COMPACT_ATOMS: atom_id res chain seq x y z
N SER A 1 -1.94 5.44 25.14
CA SER A 1 -2.22 4.00 25.37
C SER A 1 -3.67 3.59 25.08
N ALA A 2 -4.62 4.51 24.95
CA ALA A 2 -6.03 4.19 24.64
C ALA A 2 -6.29 3.92 23.15
N VAL A 3 -5.49 4.46 22.24
CA VAL A 3 -5.66 4.32 20.79
C VAL A 3 -5.22 2.93 20.29
N SER A 4 -4.25 2.30 20.93
CA SER A 4 -3.77 0.97 20.53
C SER A 4 -4.75 -0.17 20.88
N ARG A 5 -5.58 -0.01 21.93
CA ARG A 5 -6.58 -1.02 22.30
C ARG A 5 -7.75 -1.09 21.32
N GLY A 6 -8.16 0.06 20.74
CA GLY A 6 -9.25 0.09 19.76
C GLY A 6 -8.92 -0.56 18.42
N LEU A 7 -7.68 -0.45 17.96
CA LEU A 7 -7.23 -1.07 16.71
C LEU A 7 -7.14 -2.60 16.82
N GLY A 8 -6.61 -3.13 17.93
CA GLY A 8 -6.54 -4.58 18.16
C GLY A 8 -7.90 -5.26 18.15
N ASP A 9 -8.93 -4.63 18.72
CA ASP A 9 -10.30 -5.17 18.74
C ASP A 9 -10.98 -5.13 17.37
N VAL A 10 -10.64 -4.17 16.50
CA VAL A 10 -11.16 -4.09 15.12
C VAL A 10 -10.59 -5.23 14.27
N TYR A 11 -9.29 -5.51 14.37
CA TYR A 11 -8.66 -6.62 13.65
C TYR A 11 -9.22 -7.98 14.10
N LYS A 12 -9.39 -8.21 15.40
CA LYS A 12 -10.01 -9.43 15.92
C LYS A 12 -11.43 -9.66 15.40
N ARG A 13 -12.19 -8.58 15.14
CA ARG A 13 -13.55 -8.70 14.58
C ARG A 13 -13.54 -9.03 13.09
N GLN A 14 -12.58 -8.53 12.32
CA GLN A 14 -12.44 -8.88 10.90
C GLN A 14 -12.08 -10.34 10.71
N ASP A 15 -11.20 -10.88 11.55
CA ASP A 15 -10.82 -12.30 11.54
C ASP A 15 -12.03 -13.20 11.80
N LEU A 16 -12.92 -12.82 12.72
CA LEU A 16 -14.14 -13.56 13.01
C LEU A 16 -15.08 -13.66 11.80
N MET A 17 -15.17 -12.61 10.97
CA MET A 17 -16.00 -12.61 9.76
C MET A 17 -15.48 -13.57 8.68
N LEU A 18 -14.18 -13.83 8.64
CA LEU A 18 -13.56 -14.70 7.65
C LEU A 18 -13.58 -16.19 8.05
N ARG A 19 -13.85 -16.51 9.33
CA ARG A 19 -13.91 -17.89 9.83
C ARG A 19 -15.07 -18.72 9.26
N GLU A 20 -16.08 -18.05 8.68
CA GLU A 20 -17.22 -18.72 8.04
C GLU A 20 -16.89 -19.34 6.67
N TYR A 21 -15.68 -19.05 6.14
CA TYR A 21 -15.28 -19.50 4.81
C TYR A 21 -14.28 -20.66 4.90
N ASP A 22 -14.67 -21.84 4.44
CA ASP A 22 -13.81 -23.04 4.46
C ASP A 22 -12.54 -22.92 3.61
N ASN A 23 -12.53 -22.02 2.64
CA ASN A 23 -11.39 -21.77 1.75
C ASN A 23 -10.44 -20.68 2.25
N ILE A 24 -10.67 -20.14 3.46
CA ILE A 24 -9.80 -19.13 4.09
C ILE A 24 -9.20 -19.71 5.36
N ARG A 25 -7.87 -19.70 5.43
CA ARG A 25 -7.13 -20.02 6.65
C ARG A 25 -6.62 -18.73 7.29
N ILE A 26 -6.99 -18.50 8.54
CA ILE A 26 -6.49 -17.38 9.35
C ILE A 26 -5.32 -17.88 10.18
N VAL A 27 -4.20 -17.16 10.13
CA VAL A 27 -2.98 -17.45 10.88
C VAL A 27 -2.91 -16.49 12.06
N GLU A 28 -3.33 -16.96 13.23
CA GLU A 28 -3.38 -16.15 14.46
C GLU A 28 -2.07 -16.24 15.26
N GLU A 29 -1.32 -17.33 15.09
CA GLU A 29 -0.03 -17.55 15.73
C GLU A 29 1.07 -17.76 14.69
N CYS A 30 2.32 -17.53 15.10
CA CYS A 30 3.45 -17.80 14.23
C CYS A 30 3.55 -19.31 13.97
N GLU A 31 3.46 -19.73 12.71
CA GLU A 31 3.48 -21.15 12.34
C GLU A 31 4.13 -21.39 10.98
N GLU A 32 4.64 -22.60 10.77
CA GLU A 32 5.16 -23.05 9.50
C GLU A 32 4.07 -23.77 8.68
N ILE A 33 3.80 -23.28 7.47
CA ILE A 33 2.80 -23.87 6.56
C ILE A 33 3.49 -24.21 5.24
N THR A 34 3.25 -25.40 4.72
CA THR A 34 3.76 -25.80 3.41
C THR A 34 2.80 -25.35 2.32
N VAL A 35 3.30 -24.51 1.40
CA VAL A 35 2.57 -24.01 0.22
C VAL A 35 3.32 -24.44 -1.03
N GLY A 36 2.69 -25.19 -1.92
CA GLY A 36 3.32 -25.68 -3.15
C GLY A 36 4.64 -26.46 -2.90
N GLY A 37 4.69 -27.26 -1.81
CA GLY A 37 5.90 -27.99 -1.43
C GLY A 37 6.97 -27.19 -0.68
N LEU A 38 6.83 -25.87 -0.58
CA LEU A 38 7.76 -24.97 0.12
C LEU A 38 7.26 -24.68 1.53
N PRO A 39 8.06 -25.00 2.59
CA PRO A 39 7.76 -24.55 3.95
C PRO A 39 7.96 -23.04 4.06
N ILE A 40 6.94 -22.33 4.53
CA ILE A 40 6.92 -20.88 4.73
C ILE A 40 6.57 -20.60 6.18
N LEU A 41 7.32 -19.72 6.85
CA LEU A 41 6.99 -19.22 8.18
C LEU A 41 5.99 -18.08 8.05
N PHE A 42 4.76 -18.28 8.51
CA PHE A 42 3.75 -17.23 8.59
C PHE A 42 3.82 -16.53 9.94
N ILE A 43 3.93 -15.21 9.91
CA ILE A 43 4.15 -14.37 11.08
C ILE A 43 2.93 -13.45 11.22
N PRO A 44 2.14 -13.61 12.31
CA PRO A 44 1.02 -12.71 12.58
C PRO A 44 1.50 -11.31 12.95
N TRP A 45 0.57 -10.37 13.12
CA TRP A 45 0.91 -9.07 13.69
C TRP A 45 1.55 -9.25 15.09
N ILE A 46 2.78 -8.74 15.23
CA ILE A 46 3.55 -8.86 16.47
C ILE A 46 3.09 -7.78 17.45
N ASN A 47 2.74 -8.17 18.66
CA ASN A 47 2.33 -7.29 19.75
C ASN A 47 2.90 -7.82 21.10
N SER A 48 2.67 -7.10 22.18
CA SER A 48 3.21 -7.43 23.50
C SER A 48 2.70 -8.77 24.09
N GLU A 49 1.67 -9.39 23.51
CA GLU A 49 1.12 -10.67 23.98
C GLU A 49 1.82 -11.87 23.30
N ASN A 50 2.33 -11.68 22.07
CA ASN A 50 2.87 -12.76 21.24
C ASN A 50 4.34 -12.57 20.85
N ASP A 51 4.96 -11.43 21.13
CA ASP A 51 6.30 -11.05 20.67
C ASP A 51 7.38 -12.09 21.05
N ALA A 52 7.49 -12.46 22.32
CA ALA A 52 8.52 -13.40 22.79
C ALA A 52 8.43 -14.76 22.09
N LYS A 53 7.21 -15.31 21.96
CA LYS A 53 6.97 -16.58 21.26
C LYS A 53 7.26 -16.47 19.77
N THR A 54 6.84 -15.38 19.14
CA THR A 54 7.02 -15.14 17.72
C THR A 54 8.51 -14.98 17.36
N TYR A 55 9.26 -14.17 18.11
CA TYR A 55 10.69 -14.02 17.88
C TYR A 55 11.49 -15.31 18.14
N GLN A 56 11.07 -16.13 19.12
CA GLN A 56 11.68 -17.44 19.31
C GLN A 56 11.43 -18.35 18.10
N MET A 57 10.20 -18.38 17.57
CA MET A 57 9.87 -19.14 16.36
C MET A 57 10.65 -18.64 15.14
N ILE A 58 10.78 -17.31 14.95
CA ILE A 58 11.60 -16.73 13.88
C ILE A 58 13.04 -17.24 14.01
N LYS A 59 13.60 -17.22 15.21
CA LYS A 59 14.97 -17.67 15.47
C LYS A 59 15.17 -19.16 15.16
N ASP A 60 14.23 -20.01 15.53
CA ASP A 60 14.36 -21.47 15.46
C ASP A 60 13.98 -22.03 14.09
N SER A 61 13.15 -21.33 13.33
CA SER A 61 12.66 -21.76 12.02
C SER A 61 13.79 -22.07 11.05
N LYS A 62 13.60 -23.13 10.27
CA LYS A 62 14.48 -23.55 9.16
C LYS A 62 13.93 -23.20 7.79
N CYS A 63 12.79 -22.52 7.73
CA CYS A 63 12.20 -22.05 6.48
C CYS A 63 13.15 -21.11 5.75
N LYS A 64 13.11 -21.16 4.41
CA LYS A 64 13.83 -20.20 3.57
C LYS A 64 13.02 -18.92 3.34
N VAL A 65 11.71 -18.99 3.53
CA VAL A 65 10.77 -17.91 3.25
C VAL A 65 9.92 -17.62 4.49
N ALA A 66 9.70 -16.33 4.76
CA ALA A 66 8.76 -15.87 5.76
C ALA A 66 7.76 -14.89 5.13
N MET A 67 6.52 -14.88 5.64
CA MET A 67 5.46 -13.96 5.25
C MET A 67 4.79 -13.38 6.48
N GLY A 68 4.52 -12.06 6.48
CA GLY A 68 3.89 -11.41 7.60
C GLY A 68 3.38 -10.01 7.29
N HIS A 69 2.92 -9.32 8.35
CA HIS A 69 2.53 -7.92 8.29
C HIS A 69 3.41 -7.15 9.27
N LEU A 70 4.64 -6.85 8.83
CA LEU A 70 5.74 -6.40 9.69
C LEU A 70 5.93 -4.89 9.59
N GLU A 71 6.19 -4.25 10.73
CA GLU A 71 6.59 -2.85 10.82
C GLU A 71 8.09 -2.79 11.11
N LEU A 72 8.92 -2.70 10.05
CA LEU A 72 10.37 -2.69 10.16
C LEU A 72 10.93 -1.30 9.80
N ASN A 73 11.99 -0.87 10.51
CA ASN A 73 12.69 0.35 10.18
C ASN A 73 13.52 0.22 8.88
N GLY A 74 13.92 1.34 8.29
CA GLY A 74 14.76 1.39 7.09
C GLY A 74 14.05 1.17 5.77
N PHE A 75 12.72 0.99 5.74
CA PHE A 75 11.95 0.79 4.52
C PHE A 75 11.06 1.98 4.18
N VAL A 76 10.72 2.13 2.90
CA VAL A 76 9.84 3.20 2.41
C VAL A 76 8.39 2.85 2.74
N ALA A 77 7.75 3.66 3.58
CA ALA A 77 6.34 3.48 3.96
C ALA A 77 5.38 4.19 3.00
N THR A 78 5.72 5.44 2.64
CA THR A 78 5.00 6.27 1.67
C THR A 78 6.00 6.95 0.75
N HIS A 79 5.53 7.51 -0.36
CA HIS A 79 6.40 8.14 -1.36
C HIS A 79 7.39 9.13 -0.74
N GLY A 80 8.69 8.82 -0.87
CA GLY A 80 9.78 9.66 -0.38
C GLY A 80 10.05 9.63 1.14
N HIS A 81 9.30 8.81 1.91
CA HIS A 81 9.50 8.72 3.37
C HIS A 81 10.00 7.32 3.77
N VAL A 82 11.23 7.27 4.26
CA VAL A 82 11.82 6.07 4.87
C VAL A 82 11.49 6.07 6.37
N MET A 83 10.99 4.95 6.86
CA MET A 83 10.67 4.79 8.29
C MET A 83 11.95 4.65 9.10
N ASP A 84 12.09 5.50 10.09
CA ASP A 84 13.14 5.46 11.12
C ASP A 84 12.68 4.81 12.43
N VAL A 85 11.38 4.49 12.51
CA VAL A 85 10.75 3.74 13.61
C VAL A 85 10.31 2.37 13.13
N GLY A 86 10.11 1.44 14.07
CA GLY A 86 9.75 0.06 13.79
C GLY A 86 10.76 -0.92 14.39
N ALA A 87 10.50 -2.20 14.26
CA ALA A 87 11.39 -3.25 14.74
C ALA A 87 12.65 -3.34 13.87
N ASP A 88 13.74 -3.81 14.48
CA ASP A 88 14.95 -4.16 13.74
C ASP A 88 14.70 -5.38 12.85
N PHE A 89 15.27 -5.38 11.66
CA PHE A 89 15.11 -6.45 10.69
C PHE A 89 16.21 -7.52 10.74
N GLU A 90 17.20 -7.42 11.61
CA GLU A 90 18.35 -8.35 11.65
C GLU A 90 17.93 -9.81 11.82
N CYS A 91 16.93 -10.09 12.65
CA CYS A 91 16.45 -11.44 12.88
C CYS A 91 15.86 -12.10 11.61
N TYR A 92 15.52 -11.32 10.60
CA TYR A 92 14.98 -11.78 9.33
C TYR A 92 16.05 -12.08 8.27
N ASN A 93 17.30 -11.67 8.48
CA ASN A 93 18.40 -11.85 7.51
C ASN A 93 18.74 -13.31 7.20
N LYS A 94 18.28 -14.24 8.03
CA LYS A 94 18.45 -15.69 7.80
C LYS A 94 17.55 -16.23 6.68
N PHE A 95 16.47 -15.56 6.35
CA PHE A 95 15.55 -15.98 5.29
C PHE A 95 16.07 -15.54 3.92
N THR A 96 15.86 -16.39 2.92
CA THR A 96 16.14 -16.04 1.51
C THR A 96 15.20 -14.93 1.05
N HIS A 97 13.92 -15.06 1.42
CA HIS A 97 12.91 -14.02 1.15
C HIS A 97 11.99 -13.83 2.36
N VAL A 98 11.70 -12.57 2.63
CA VAL A 98 10.65 -12.16 3.58
C VAL A 98 9.67 -11.26 2.82
N PHE A 99 8.40 -11.62 2.83
CA PHE A 99 7.34 -10.81 2.21
C PHE A 99 6.49 -10.17 3.29
N SER A 100 6.36 -8.86 3.21
CA SER A 100 5.58 -8.10 4.18
C SER A 100 4.53 -7.20 3.52
N GLY A 101 3.38 -7.09 4.18
CA GLY A 101 2.44 -6.01 4.00
C GLY A 101 2.84 -4.78 4.82
N HIS A 102 1.88 -4.07 5.38
CA HIS A 102 1.98 -2.86 6.21
C HIS A 102 2.29 -1.59 5.42
N TYR A 103 3.46 -1.48 4.77
CA TYR A 103 3.79 -0.31 3.97
C TYR A 103 3.15 -0.39 2.59
N HIS A 104 2.50 0.72 2.19
CA HIS A 104 1.73 0.79 0.94
C HIS A 104 2.62 0.93 -0.29
N THR A 105 3.82 1.49 -0.12
CA THR A 105 4.81 1.63 -1.20
C THR A 105 5.70 0.39 -1.26
N ARG A 106 5.98 -0.07 -2.47
CA ARG A 106 6.92 -1.18 -2.67
C ARG A 106 8.33 -0.75 -2.32
N SER A 107 8.99 -1.51 -1.47
CA SER A 107 10.40 -1.34 -1.18
C SER A 107 11.05 -2.67 -0.85
N ASN A 108 12.36 -2.78 -1.00
CA ASN A 108 13.10 -3.98 -0.61
C ASN A 108 14.57 -3.65 -0.34
N ASN A 109 15.24 -4.55 0.38
CA ASN A 109 16.68 -4.52 0.61
C ASN A 109 17.42 -5.71 -0.03
N GLY A 110 16.77 -6.47 -0.91
CA GLY A 110 17.31 -7.68 -1.56
C GLY A 110 16.76 -8.99 -0.98
N SER A 111 16.44 -9.06 0.30
CA SER A 111 15.82 -10.23 0.96
C SER A 111 14.44 -9.94 1.52
N ILE A 112 14.21 -8.77 2.06
CA ILE A 112 12.92 -8.34 2.62
C ILE A 112 12.21 -7.47 1.60
N TYR A 113 10.97 -7.84 1.27
CA TYR A 113 10.13 -7.20 0.26
C TYR A 113 8.84 -6.72 0.89
N TYR A 114 8.63 -5.41 0.93
CA TYR A 114 7.31 -4.80 1.12
C TYR A 114 6.57 -4.81 -0.20
N LEU A 115 5.46 -5.54 -0.26
CA LEU A 115 4.75 -5.83 -1.51
C LEU A 115 3.94 -4.64 -2.01
N GLY A 116 3.60 -3.72 -1.11
CA GLY A 116 2.76 -2.56 -1.41
C GLY A 116 1.29 -2.93 -1.67
N ASN A 117 0.48 -1.92 -1.99
CA ASN A 117 -0.93 -2.11 -2.28
C ASN A 117 -1.16 -2.55 -3.73
N PRO A 118 -2.21 -3.36 -4.02
CA PRO A 118 -2.54 -3.79 -5.37
C PRO A 118 -3.13 -2.67 -6.24
N TYR A 119 -3.69 -1.61 -5.62
CA TYR A 119 -4.26 -0.43 -6.27
C TYR A 119 -4.09 0.81 -5.39
N GLU A 120 -4.36 1.99 -5.94
CA GLU A 120 -4.30 3.25 -5.21
C GLU A 120 -5.44 3.33 -4.19
N MET A 121 -5.14 3.61 -2.93
CA MET A 121 -6.12 3.74 -1.84
C MET A 121 -6.27 5.19 -1.36
N PHE A 122 -5.21 5.99 -1.50
CA PHE A 122 -5.15 7.36 -1.02
C PHE A 122 -4.51 8.29 -2.06
N TRP A 123 -4.70 9.59 -1.87
CA TRP A 123 -4.09 10.61 -2.72
C TRP A 123 -2.55 10.56 -2.76
N ASN A 124 -1.92 10.05 -1.71
CA ASN A 124 -0.47 9.88 -1.66
C ASN A 124 0.03 8.73 -2.56
N ASP A 125 -0.88 7.89 -3.04
CA ASP A 125 -0.57 6.76 -3.90
C ASP A 125 -0.52 7.13 -5.39
N VAL A 126 -0.90 8.36 -5.72
CA VAL A 126 -0.94 8.85 -7.11
C VAL A 126 0.43 8.75 -7.76
N ASN A 127 0.47 8.15 -8.95
CA ASN A 127 1.66 7.88 -9.73
C ASN A 127 2.62 6.83 -9.14
N ASP A 128 2.26 6.17 -8.05
CA ASP A 128 3.01 5.05 -7.51
C ASP A 128 2.68 3.75 -8.28
N LYS A 129 3.69 2.90 -8.49
CA LYS A 129 3.48 1.61 -9.15
C LYS A 129 2.80 0.64 -8.21
N ARG A 130 1.53 0.38 -8.44
CA ARG A 130 0.70 -0.57 -7.69
C ARG A 130 0.55 -1.89 -8.43
N GLY A 131 0.07 -2.93 -7.76
CA GLY A 131 -0.18 -4.24 -8.35
C GLY A 131 0.09 -5.37 -7.39
N PHE A 132 0.28 -6.57 -7.93
CA PHE A 132 0.49 -7.78 -7.13
C PHE A 132 1.75 -8.53 -7.59
N HIS A 133 2.06 -9.60 -6.87
CA HIS A 133 3.24 -10.39 -7.10
C HIS A 133 2.87 -11.86 -7.29
N ILE A 134 3.61 -12.54 -8.14
CA ILE A 134 3.58 -13.99 -8.29
C ILE A 134 4.91 -14.52 -7.77
N TYR A 135 4.85 -15.43 -6.82
CA TYR A 135 6.02 -16.10 -6.28
C TYR A 135 6.01 -17.56 -6.70
N ASP A 136 7.09 -17.97 -7.35
CA ASP A 136 7.28 -19.35 -7.77
C ASP A 136 7.99 -20.12 -6.66
N THR A 137 7.30 -21.10 -6.07
CA THR A 137 7.79 -21.86 -4.90
C THR A 137 8.92 -22.84 -5.24
N ASP A 138 9.03 -23.26 -6.48
CA ASP A 138 10.08 -24.18 -6.93
C ASP A 138 11.39 -23.44 -7.21
N THR A 139 11.28 -22.30 -7.91
CA THR A 139 12.44 -21.51 -8.34
C THR A 139 12.80 -20.38 -7.40
N LEU A 140 11.95 -20.09 -6.40
CA LEU A 140 12.04 -18.98 -5.46
C LEU A 140 12.12 -17.61 -6.18
N LYS A 141 11.46 -17.45 -7.33
CA LYS A 141 11.47 -16.21 -8.10
C LYS A 141 10.19 -15.40 -7.83
N LEU A 142 10.39 -14.11 -7.58
CA LEU A 142 9.33 -13.13 -7.44
C LEU A 142 9.14 -12.39 -8.77
N LYS A 143 7.91 -12.41 -9.29
CA LYS A 143 7.50 -11.63 -10.46
C LYS A 143 6.50 -10.58 -10.05
N THR A 144 6.79 -9.33 -10.33
CA THR A 144 5.88 -8.21 -10.08
C THR A 144 4.97 -7.99 -11.28
N ILE A 145 3.67 -7.86 -11.03
CA ILE A 145 2.65 -7.50 -12.02
C ILE A 145 2.11 -6.12 -11.64
N ASN A 146 2.33 -5.14 -12.51
CA ASN A 146 1.82 -3.79 -12.26
C ASN A 146 0.36 -3.70 -12.65
N ASN A 147 -0.42 -3.02 -11.80
CA ASN A 147 -1.79 -2.65 -12.11
C ASN A 147 -1.76 -1.49 -13.14
N PRO A 148 -2.34 -1.66 -14.33
CA PRO A 148 -2.40 -0.60 -15.33
C PRO A 148 -3.45 0.47 -15.04
N TYR A 149 -4.34 0.23 -14.06
CA TYR A 149 -5.47 1.10 -13.77
C TYR A 149 -5.14 2.05 -12.61
N ALA A 150 -5.00 3.35 -12.92
CA ALA A 150 -4.97 4.40 -11.93
C ALA A 150 -6.40 4.79 -11.54
N MET A 151 -6.65 4.99 -10.24
CA MET A 151 -7.95 5.47 -9.72
C MET A 151 -7.96 6.97 -9.54
N PHE A 152 -6.84 7.54 -9.08
CA PHE A 152 -6.73 8.96 -8.76
C PHE A 152 -5.92 9.70 -9.81
N LYS A 153 -6.34 10.94 -10.09
CA LYS A 153 -5.62 11.90 -10.94
C LYS A 153 -5.54 13.26 -10.27
N ILE A 154 -4.39 13.89 -10.33
CA ILE A 154 -4.19 15.25 -9.85
C ILE A 154 -3.93 16.14 -11.05
N ILE A 155 -4.67 17.24 -11.14
CA ILE A 155 -4.49 18.29 -12.14
C ILE A 155 -4.01 19.53 -11.40
N ASP A 156 -2.85 20.04 -11.76
CA ASP A 156 -2.44 21.39 -11.39
C ASP A 156 -2.98 22.34 -12.47
N TYR A 157 -4.01 23.10 -12.14
CA TYR A 157 -4.73 23.94 -13.10
C TYR A 157 -3.82 24.96 -13.78
N ALA A 158 -2.93 25.59 -13.01
CA ALA A 158 -2.02 26.63 -13.54
C ALA A 158 -1.00 26.07 -14.54
N ASN A 159 -0.54 24.83 -14.31
CA ASN A 159 0.51 24.18 -15.10
C ASN A 159 -0.03 23.23 -16.18
N THR A 160 -1.35 23.08 -16.30
CA THR A 160 -1.95 22.17 -17.28
C THR A 160 -2.25 22.91 -18.59
N PRO A 161 -1.61 22.55 -19.73
CA PRO A 161 -1.86 23.18 -21.03
C PRO A 161 -3.30 22.91 -21.48
N ARG A 162 -4.14 23.94 -21.47
CA ARG A 162 -5.60 23.80 -21.68
C ARG A 162 -5.97 23.39 -23.08
N GLN A 163 -5.23 23.87 -24.07
CA GLN A 163 -5.49 23.58 -25.50
C GLN A 163 -5.11 22.16 -25.91
N MET A 164 -4.26 21.48 -25.15
CA MET A 164 -3.74 20.14 -25.43
C MET A 164 -4.22 19.08 -24.43
N THR A 165 -5.12 19.43 -23.51
CA THR A 165 -5.55 18.50 -22.46
C THR A 165 -6.47 17.43 -23.05
N ASN A 166 -6.03 16.19 -23.02
CA ASN A 166 -6.89 15.04 -23.29
C ASN A 166 -7.73 14.74 -22.05
N PHE A 167 -8.97 15.26 -22.02
CA PHE A 167 -9.87 15.05 -20.89
C PHE A 167 -10.33 13.59 -20.75
N GLU A 168 -10.34 12.79 -21.82
CA GLU A 168 -10.76 11.38 -21.78
C GLU A 168 -9.94 10.53 -20.78
N GLN A 169 -8.71 10.91 -20.49
CA GLN A 169 -7.89 10.24 -19.47
C GLN A 169 -8.45 10.33 -18.04
N TYR A 170 -9.42 11.22 -17.82
CA TYR A 170 -10.06 11.43 -16.51
C TYR A 170 -11.41 10.73 -16.38
N ARG A 171 -11.89 10.06 -17.44
CA ARG A 171 -13.12 9.27 -17.42
C ARG A 171 -13.02 8.20 -16.33
N ASP A 172 -14.09 8.09 -15.53
CA ASP A 172 -14.19 7.11 -14.42
C ASP A 172 -13.07 7.22 -13.37
N LYS A 173 -12.40 8.38 -13.26
CA LYS A 173 -11.36 8.66 -12.27
C LYS A 173 -11.86 9.55 -11.15
N ILE A 174 -11.21 9.45 -9.99
CA ILE A 174 -11.35 10.42 -8.91
C ILE A 174 -10.30 11.51 -9.18
N VAL A 175 -10.77 12.71 -9.46
CA VAL A 175 -9.90 13.80 -9.93
C VAL A 175 -9.78 14.88 -8.86
N LYS A 176 -8.56 15.29 -8.54
CA LYS A 176 -8.27 16.45 -7.71
C LYS A 176 -7.75 17.59 -8.61
N VAL A 177 -8.45 18.69 -8.64
CA VAL A 177 -8.01 19.91 -9.31
C VAL A 177 -7.41 20.85 -8.27
N VAL A 178 -6.12 21.11 -8.37
CA VAL A 178 -5.38 22.05 -7.50
C VAL A 178 -5.34 23.39 -8.22
N VAL A 179 -5.99 24.40 -7.65
CA VAL A 179 -6.06 25.75 -8.21
C VAL A 179 -5.24 26.68 -7.33
N ARG A 180 -4.10 27.13 -7.84
CA ARG A 180 -3.24 28.13 -7.19
C ARG A 180 -3.58 29.54 -7.66
N GLU A 181 -3.78 29.67 -8.96
CA GLU A 181 -4.16 30.91 -9.63
C GLU A 181 -5.16 30.60 -10.72
N LYS A 182 -6.12 31.49 -10.92
CA LYS A 182 -7.08 31.46 -12.05
C LYS A 182 -6.67 32.56 -13.03
N ASP A 183 -6.66 32.24 -14.31
CA ASP A 183 -6.41 33.29 -15.36
C ASP A 183 -7.57 34.26 -15.37
N ASP A 184 -8.77 33.70 -15.56
CA ASP A 184 -10.06 34.38 -15.57
C ASP A 184 -11.16 33.33 -15.29
N ASP A 185 -12.30 33.80 -14.78
CA ASP A 185 -13.41 32.90 -14.39
C ASP A 185 -13.98 32.14 -15.59
N LYS A 186 -14.04 32.75 -16.77
CA LYS A 186 -14.58 32.11 -17.98
C LYS A 186 -13.72 30.92 -18.42
N SER A 187 -12.41 31.08 -18.44
CA SER A 187 -11.47 30.02 -18.81
C SER A 187 -11.52 28.86 -17.79
N TYR A 188 -11.63 29.20 -16.51
CA TYR A 188 -11.79 28.20 -15.45
C TYR A 188 -13.11 27.43 -15.60
N ASP A 189 -14.22 28.11 -15.82
CA ASP A 189 -15.52 27.48 -16.02
C ASP A 189 -15.54 26.57 -17.25
N MET A 190 -14.95 27.00 -18.38
CA MET A 190 -14.81 26.14 -19.55
C MET A 190 -13.97 24.90 -19.31
N PHE A 191 -12.89 25.01 -18.53
CA PHE A 191 -12.06 23.88 -18.12
C PHE A 191 -12.87 22.90 -17.29
N MET A 192 -13.55 23.37 -16.24
CA MET A 192 -14.36 22.54 -15.35
C MET A 192 -15.53 21.86 -16.08
N GLN A 193 -16.18 22.57 -17.02
CA GLN A 193 -17.20 21.98 -17.89
C GLN A 193 -16.65 20.88 -18.78
N SER A 194 -15.46 21.08 -19.36
CA SER A 194 -14.80 20.08 -20.20
C SER A 194 -14.40 18.84 -19.40
N LEU A 195 -13.91 19.02 -18.18
CA LEU A 195 -13.60 17.93 -17.26
C LEU A 195 -14.88 17.17 -16.87
N SER A 196 -15.96 17.86 -16.54
CA SER A 196 -17.23 17.24 -16.15
C SER A 196 -17.87 16.45 -17.28
N LYS A 197 -17.74 16.88 -18.54
CA LYS A 197 -18.30 16.20 -19.74
C LYS A 197 -17.74 14.79 -19.96
N VAL A 198 -16.53 14.50 -19.51
CA VAL A 198 -15.96 13.15 -19.65
C VAL A 198 -16.37 12.21 -18.52
N ASN A 199 -17.25 12.67 -17.65
CA ASN A 199 -17.86 11.87 -16.58
C ASN A 199 -16.83 11.20 -15.64
N PRO A 200 -15.96 11.98 -14.96
CA PRO A 200 -15.14 11.42 -13.89
C PRO A 200 -16.04 10.90 -12.78
N TYR A 201 -15.53 9.95 -11.99
CA TYR A 201 -16.27 9.40 -10.86
C TYR A 201 -16.52 10.45 -9.77
N ASP A 202 -15.51 11.28 -9.50
CA ASP A 202 -15.61 12.41 -8.57
C ASP A 202 -14.62 13.52 -8.96
N ILE A 203 -14.97 14.77 -8.65
CA ILE A 203 -14.08 15.92 -8.83
C ILE A 203 -13.97 16.69 -7.52
N LYS A 204 -12.76 16.72 -6.95
CA LYS A 204 -12.42 17.51 -5.77
C LYS A 204 -11.60 18.72 -6.17
N VAL A 205 -12.11 19.93 -5.95
CA VAL A 205 -11.36 21.18 -6.14
C VAL A 205 -10.68 21.59 -4.84
N VAL A 206 -9.41 21.93 -4.91
CA VAL A 206 -8.61 22.46 -3.81
C VAL A 206 -8.03 23.81 -4.25
N GLU A 207 -8.57 24.91 -3.72
CA GLU A 207 -8.04 26.23 -3.93
C GLU A 207 -6.96 26.52 -2.88
N LEU A 208 -5.73 26.77 -3.34
CA LEU A 208 -4.62 27.17 -2.50
C LEU A 208 -4.57 28.69 -2.49
N SER A 209 -5.22 29.31 -1.52
CA SER A 209 -5.05 30.75 -1.29
C SER A 209 -3.60 31.04 -0.91
N LEU A 210 -2.91 31.84 -1.69
CA LEU A 210 -1.65 32.46 -1.28
C LEU A 210 -1.98 33.52 -0.23
N ILE A 211 -2.15 33.10 1.02
CA ILE A 211 -2.11 34.04 2.12
C ILE A 211 -0.65 34.49 2.18
N HIS A 212 -0.40 35.70 1.68
CA HIS A 212 0.88 36.37 1.93
C HIS A 212 1.03 36.55 3.44
N ILE A 213 1.91 35.75 4.03
CA ILE A 213 2.45 36.02 5.37
C ILE A 213 3.49 37.12 5.26
#